data_1316861847e4364cb96f7471a1589cd3
#
_entry.id   1316861847e4364cb96f7471a1589cd3
#
_cell.length_a   1.000
_cell.length_b   1.000
_cell.length_c   1.000
_cell.angle_alpha   90.00
_cell.angle_beta   90.00
_cell.angle_gamma   90.00
#
_symmetry.space_group_name_H-M   'P 1'
#
loop_
_entity.id
_entity.type
_entity.pdbx_description
1 polymer ?
#
loop_
_entity_poly.entity_id
_entity_poly.type
_entity_poly.pdbx_seq_one_letter_code
_entity_poly.pdbx_strand_id
1 'polypeptide(L)'
;SDCLLKPVAIYPDPVRKDGWIVMNEVLNSDGSPHESNGRATIDDDDDDFWFGFEQEYFLWDPETNLPLGFPKDQTPQGQFYCSVGGKNAFGREIMDRHLDICIDAGINIEGTNAEVAAGQWEFQIFAKGAAKAGDEIWVARYFLERLAEEYGLAIEYHPKPLGATDWNGSGMHANFSNTTLRTCGSKETYEAICEAFRPVVNEHIAVYGAYNDQRLTGDHETQSITEFSYGVSDRGASIR
;
A
#
# COMPACT_ATOMS: atom_id res chain seq x y z
N SER A 1 2.53 23.21 -19.69
CA SER A 1 3.93 23.58 -20.00
C SER A 1 4.84 22.42 -19.62
N ASP A 2 6.06 22.45 -20.10
CA ASP A 2 7.05 21.43 -19.80
C ASP A 2 7.49 21.54 -18.32
N CYS A 3 7.73 20.37 -17.70
CA CYS A 3 8.29 20.26 -16.37
C CYS A 3 9.71 19.73 -16.44
N LEU A 4 10.50 19.99 -15.40
CA LEU A 4 11.81 19.38 -15.23
C LEU A 4 11.68 18.10 -14.42
N LEU A 5 12.48 17.10 -14.74
CA LEU A 5 12.61 15.87 -13.97
C LEU A 5 13.97 15.87 -13.25
N LYS A 6 13.95 15.74 -11.93
CA LYS A 6 15.14 15.63 -11.10
C LYS A 6 15.26 14.18 -10.61
N PRO A 7 16.26 13.40 -11.08
CA PRO A 7 16.50 12.05 -10.59
C PRO A 7 16.81 12.05 -9.09
N VAL A 8 16.16 11.15 -8.33
CA VAL A 8 16.29 11.07 -6.86
C VAL A 8 16.59 9.65 -6.36
N ALA A 9 16.22 8.62 -7.10
CA ALA A 9 16.56 7.24 -6.79
C ALA A 9 16.66 6.42 -8.08
N ILE A 10 17.37 5.29 -8.01
CA ILE A 10 17.57 4.39 -9.15
C ILE A 10 17.49 2.95 -8.67
N TYR A 11 16.80 2.11 -9.44
CA TYR A 11 16.61 0.69 -9.17
C TYR A 11 16.96 -0.13 -10.42
N PRO A 12 17.62 -1.29 -10.29
CA PRO A 12 17.71 -2.24 -11.40
C PRO A 12 16.31 -2.60 -11.93
N ASP A 13 16.21 -2.80 -13.24
CA ASP A 13 15.01 -3.38 -13.86
C ASP A 13 15.26 -4.86 -14.15
N PRO A 14 14.80 -5.80 -13.32
CA PRO A 14 15.09 -7.22 -13.52
C PRO A 14 14.40 -7.81 -14.75
N VAL A 15 13.40 -7.12 -15.29
CA VAL A 15 12.64 -7.58 -16.46
C VAL A 15 13.36 -7.26 -17.77
N ARG A 16 14.28 -6.28 -17.76
CA ARG A 16 15.02 -5.84 -18.94
C ARG A 16 16.51 -5.92 -18.70
N LYS A 17 17.19 -6.57 -19.64
CA LYS A 17 18.65 -6.62 -19.61
C LYS A 17 19.24 -5.21 -19.61
N ASP A 18 20.13 -4.95 -18.66
CA ASP A 18 20.81 -3.66 -18.47
C ASP A 18 19.84 -2.46 -18.30
N GLY A 19 18.58 -2.74 -17.86
CA GLY A 19 17.55 -1.74 -17.61
C GLY A 19 17.64 -1.15 -16.21
N TRP A 20 17.11 0.08 -16.08
CA TRP A 20 17.03 0.80 -14.82
C TRP A 20 15.72 1.56 -14.72
N ILE A 21 15.14 1.56 -13.53
CA ILE A 21 14.02 2.43 -13.17
C ILE A 21 14.59 3.64 -12.44
N VAL A 22 14.28 4.83 -12.94
CA VAL A 22 14.73 6.09 -12.33
C VAL A 22 13.54 6.83 -11.75
N MET A 23 13.53 6.96 -10.43
CA MET A 23 12.56 7.77 -9.73
C MET A 23 12.94 9.24 -9.86
N ASN A 24 11.96 10.09 -10.16
CA ASN A 24 12.19 11.50 -10.38
C ASN A 24 11.22 12.35 -9.56
N GLU A 25 11.71 13.48 -9.05
CA GLU A 25 10.87 14.60 -8.64
C GLU A 25 10.47 15.43 -9.87
N VAL A 26 9.25 15.95 -9.84
CA VAL A 26 8.74 16.86 -10.85
C VAL A 26 8.89 18.29 -10.38
N LEU A 27 9.57 19.11 -11.19
CA LEU A 27 9.81 20.52 -10.89
C LEU A 27 9.19 21.41 -11.97
N ASN A 28 8.83 22.61 -11.60
CA ASN A 28 8.50 23.68 -12.54
C ASN A 28 9.71 24.10 -13.36
N SER A 29 9.51 24.86 -14.43
CA SER A 29 10.60 25.34 -15.29
C SER A 29 11.62 26.27 -14.59
N ASP A 30 11.24 26.86 -13.47
CA ASP A 30 12.10 27.68 -12.61
C ASP A 30 12.86 26.86 -11.55
N GLY A 31 12.65 25.55 -11.50
CA GLY A 31 13.30 24.63 -10.56
C GLY A 31 12.55 24.50 -9.21
N SER A 32 11.47 25.21 -8.99
CA SER A 32 10.64 25.02 -7.80
C SER A 32 9.86 23.69 -7.87
N PRO A 33 9.51 23.06 -6.74
CA PRO A 33 8.68 21.86 -6.77
C PRO A 33 7.34 22.11 -7.48
N HIS A 34 6.95 21.19 -8.37
CA HIS A 34 5.61 21.24 -8.96
C HIS A 34 4.56 20.91 -7.89
N GLU A 35 3.34 21.44 -8.04
CA GLU A 35 2.24 21.21 -7.06
C GLU A 35 1.91 19.73 -6.84
N SER A 36 2.15 18.86 -7.83
CA SER A 36 1.96 17.41 -7.71
C SER A 36 3.15 16.66 -7.08
N ASN A 37 4.23 17.36 -6.72
CA ASN A 37 5.42 16.75 -6.16
C ASN A 37 5.28 16.53 -4.65
N GLY A 38 4.54 15.48 -4.26
CA GLY A 38 4.36 15.13 -2.85
C GLY A 38 5.66 14.78 -2.14
N ARG A 39 6.67 14.24 -2.85
CA ARG A 39 7.96 13.90 -2.26
C ARG A 39 8.72 15.13 -1.72
N ALA A 40 8.56 16.28 -2.36
CA ALA A 40 9.17 17.53 -1.90
C ALA A 40 8.58 18.09 -0.59
N THR A 41 7.50 17.51 -0.08
CA THR A 41 6.94 17.88 1.23
C THR A 41 7.59 17.14 2.40
N ILE A 42 8.52 16.24 2.14
CA ILE A 42 9.29 15.54 3.18
C ILE A 42 10.40 16.46 3.64
N ASP A 43 10.18 17.13 4.77
CA ASP A 43 11.12 18.13 5.32
C ASP A 43 12.21 17.50 6.19
N ASP A 44 11.91 16.38 6.85
CA ASP A 44 12.81 15.67 7.75
C ASP A 44 12.78 14.18 7.42
N ASP A 45 13.83 13.70 6.77
CA ASP A 45 13.98 12.29 6.38
C ASP A 45 15.00 11.62 7.31
N ASP A 46 14.55 11.31 8.51
CA ASP A 46 15.36 10.71 9.57
C ASP A 46 15.36 9.18 9.44
N ASP A 47 16.54 8.60 9.23
CA ASP A 47 16.79 7.14 9.20
C ASP A 47 16.40 6.41 10.51
N ASP A 48 16.21 7.12 11.62
CA ASP A 48 15.69 6.53 12.85
C ASP A 48 14.23 6.10 12.69
N PHE A 49 13.45 6.77 11.85
CA PHE A 49 12.11 6.33 11.51
C PHE A 49 12.12 5.19 10.49
N TRP A 50 11.50 4.11 10.87
CA TRP A 50 11.24 2.95 10.02
C TRP A 50 9.79 2.96 9.60
N PHE A 51 9.54 2.72 8.33
CA PHE A 51 8.19 2.65 7.76
C PHE A 51 7.98 1.30 7.10
N GLY A 52 6.78 0.77 7.27
CA GLY A 52 6.29 -0.40 6.57
C GLY A 52 4.96 -0.09 5.91
N PHE A 53 4.74 -0.60 4.70
CA PHE A 53 3.48 -0.49 4.00
C PHE A 53 2.95 -1.88 3.67
N GLU A 54 1.70 -2.13 4.03
CA GLU A 54 0.94 -3.32 3.70
C GLU A 54 -0.04 -2.95 2.59
N GLN A 55 0.37 -3.13 1.33
CA GLN A 55 -0.44 -2.75 0.19
C GLN A 55 -1.33 -3.89 -0.26
N GLU A 56 -2.62 -3.74 -0.04
CA GLU A 56 -3.65 -4.58 -0.64
C GLU A 56 -3.96 -4.14 -2.06
N TYR A 57 -4.33 -5.11 -2.91
CA TYR A 57 -4.74 -4.88 -4.28
C TYR A 57 -5.57 -6.03 -4.81
N PHE A 58 -6.32 -5.79 -5.88
CA PHE A 58 -7.04 -6.84 -6.60
C PHE A 58 -6.40 -7.08 -7.97
N LEU A 59 -6.23 -8.33 -8.33
CA LEU A 59 -6.03 -8.73 -9.71
C LEU A 59 -7.37 -8.65 -10.42
N TRP A 60 -7.53 -7.67 -11.29
CA TRP A 60 -8.80 -7.36 -11.93
C TRP A 60 -8.83 -7.91 -13.37
N ASP A 61 -9.85 -8.69 -13.68
CA ASP A 61 -10.07 -9.22 -15.01
C ASP A 61 -10.94 -8.23 -15.81
N PRO A 62 -10.39 -7.55 -16.83
CA PRO A 62 -11.12 -6.58 -17.62
C PRO A 62 -12.23 -7.21 -18.50
N GLU A 63 -12.17 -8.51 -18.80
CA GLU A 63 -13.20 -9.19 -19.59
C GLU A 63 -14.48 -9.43 -18.78
N THR A 64 -14.34 -9.81 -17.52
CA THR A 64 -15.46 -10.04 -16.62
C THR A 64 -15.85 -8.80 -15.82
N ASN A 65 -14.95 -7.82 -15.73
CA ASN A 65 -15.04 -6.64 -14.86
C ASN A 65 -15.21 -7.02 -13.38
N LEU A 66 -14.49 -8.05 -12.94
CA LEU A 66 -14.49 -8.59 -11.57
C LEU A 66 -13.05 -8.99 -11.18
N PRO A 67 -12.77 -9.17 -9.88
CA PRO A 67 -11.51 -9.78 -9.45
C PRO A 67 -11.32 -11.18 -10.04
N LEU A 68 -10.06 -11.52 -10.28
CA LEU A 68 -9.67 -12.83 -10.81
C LEU A 68 -10.20 -13.97 -9.91
N GLY A 69 -10.95 -14.90 -10.51
CA GLY A 69 -11.55 -16.04 -9.80
C GLY A 69 -12.73 -15.67 -8.90
N PHE A 70 -13.24 -14.45 -9.01
CA PHE A 70 -14.38 -14.03 -8.20
C PHE A 70 -15.61 -14.91 -8.47
N PRO A 71 -16.27 -15.45 -7.43
CA PRO A 71 -17.39 -16.35 -7.59
C PRO A 71 -18.61 -15.62 -8.17
N LYS A 72 -19.35 -16.30 -9.05
CA LYS A 72 -20.59 -15.76 -9.63
C LYS A 72 -21.69 -15.56 -8.60
N ASP A 73 -21.74 -16.46 -7.62
CA ASP A 73 -22.62 -16.34 -6.46
C ASP A 73 -21.79 -15.83 -5.29
N GLN A 74 -22.30 -14.85 -4.57
CA GLN A 74 -21.61 -14.32 -3.39
C GLN A 74 -21.39 -15.43 -2.37
N THR A 75 -20.12 -15.69 -2.07
CA THR A 75 -19.74 -16.64 -1.03
C THR A 75 -19.34 -15.86 0.23
N PRO A 76 -19.49 -16.46 1.42
CA PRO A 76 -18.99 -15.85 2.65
C PRO A 76 -17.51 -15.51 2.54
N GLN A 77 -17.11 -14.38 3.11
CA GLN A 77 -15.71 -14.00 3.25
C GLN A 77 -14.96 -14.99 4.14
N GLY A 78 -13.63 -14.96 4.05
CA GLY A 78 -12.73 -15.70 4.92
C GLY A 78 -12.14 -16.98 4.32
N GLN A 79 -12.76 -17.61 3.34
CA GLN A 79 -12.22 -18.80 2.71
C GLN A 79 -10.98 -18.52 1.83
N PHE A 80 -10.78 -17.27 1.42
CA PHE A 80 -9.66 -16.83 0.60
C PHE A 80 -8.50 -16.27 1.43
N TYR A 81 -8.78 -15.79 2.64
CA TYR A 81 -7.80 -15.15 3.50
C TYR A 81 -6.68 -16.11 3.91
N CYS A 82 -5.43 -15.69 3.65
CA CYS A 82 -4.23 -16.50 3.86
C CYS A 82 -4.32 -17.90 3.23
N SER A 83 -5.09 -18.04 2.14
CA SER A 83 -5.39 -19.32 1.54
C SER A 83 -4.21 -19.91 0.77
N VAL A 84 -4.25 -21.23 0.64
CA VAL A 84 -3.35 -22.02 -0.21
C VAL A 84 -4.16 -22.91 -1.17
N GLY A 85 -3.54 -23.22 -2.29
CA GLY A 85 -4.11 -24.09 -3.32
C GLY A 85 -4.93 -23.31 -4.36
N GLY A 86 -4.90 -23.86 -5.59
CA GLY A 86 -5.44 -23.18 -6.77
C GLY A 86 -6.96 -22.94 -6.80
N LYS A 87 -7.70 -23.46 -5.82
CA LYS A 87 -9.14 -23.22 -5.72
C LYS A 87 -9.49 -21.90 -5.01
N ASN A 88 -8.56 -21.36 -4.23
CA ASN A 88 -8.77 -20.18 -3.39
C ASN A 88 -7.75 -19.07 -3.65
N ALA A 89 -6.48 -19.43 -3.93
CA ALA A 89 -5.38 -18.48 -4.12
C ALA A 89 -5.19 -18.18 -5.62
N PHE A 90 -6.11 -17.41 -6.19
CA PHE A 90 -6.08 -17.03 -7.60
C PHE A 90 -5.00 -15.99 -7.87
N GLY A 91 -4.16 -16.23 -8.90
CA GLY A 91 -3.11 -15.30 -9.30
C GLY A 91 -1.79 -15.47 -8.53
N ARG A 92 -1.58 -16.59 -7.83
CA ARG A 92 -0.35 -16.86 -7.08
C ARG A 92 0.93 -16.71 -7.92
N GLU A 93 0.91 -17.16 -9.16
CA GLU A 93 2.07 -17.02 -10.05
C GLU A 93 2.47 -15.55 -10.25
N ILE A 94 1.49 -14.66 -10.38
CA ILE A 94 1.74 -13.22 -10.53
C ILE A 94 2.37 -12.67 -9.25
N MET A 95 1.81 -13.04 -8.10
CA MET A 95 2.33 -12.62 -6.80
C MET A 95 3.77 -13.12 -6.57
N ASP A 96 4.06 -14.40 -6.84
CA ASP A 96 5.39 -14.97 -6.69
C ASP A 96 6.39 -14.25 -7.62
N ARG A 97 6.04 -14.02 -8.88
CA ARG A 97 6.89 -13.27 -9.82
C ARG A 97 7.09 -11.80 -9.40
N HIS A 98 6.06 -11.16 -8.86
CA HIS A 98 6.18 -9.80 -8.34
C HIS A 98 7.16 -9.73 -7.17
N LEU A 99 7.08 -10.68 -6.24
CA LEU A 99 8.02 -10.83 -5.14
C LEU A 99 9.46 -10.96 -5.65
N ASP A 100 9.71 -11.88 -6.60
CA ASP A 100 11.03 -12.10 -7.18
C ASP A 100 11.57 -10.84 -7.88
N ILE A 101 10.75 -10.15 -8.68
CA ILE A 101 11.13 -8.91 -9.36
C ILE A 101 11.50 -7.81 -8.34
N CYS A 102 10.74 -7.65 -7.28
CA CYS A 102 11.04 -6.66 -6.24
C CYS A 102 12.36 -6.98 -5.51
N ILE A 103 12.61 -8.24 -5.17
CA ILE A 103 13.87 -8.69 -4.55
C ILE A 103 15.05 -8.42 -5.48
N ASP A 104 14.94 -8.78 -6.75
CA ASP A 104 16.00 -8.59 -7.74
C ASP A 104 16.25 -7.10 -8.06
N ALA A 105 15.23 -6.25 -7.91
CA ALA A 105 15.36 -4.80 -7.99
C ALA A 105 15.98 -4.15 -6.73
N GLY A 106 16.20 -4.93 -5.67
CA GLY A 106 16.73 -4.44 -4.40
C GLY A 106 15.72 -3.72 -3.52
N ILE A 107 14.43 -3.91 -3.79
CA ILE A 107 13.35 -3.43 -2.91
C ILE A 107 13.25 -4.38 -1.71
N ASN A 108 13.14 -3.79 -0.52
CA ASN A 108 12.99 -4.59 0.70
C ASN A 108 11.53 -5.02 0.89
N ILE A 109 11.10 -6.00 0.10
CA ILE A 109 9.79 -6.64 0.23
C ILE A 109 9.86 -7.69 1.34
N GLU A 110 8.97 -7.59 2.33
CA GLU A 110 9.01 -8.39 3.55
C GLU A 110 8.12 -9.63 3.46
N GLY A 111 7.06 -9.57 2.67
CA GLY A 111 6.15 -10.67 2.51
C GLY A 111 4.99 -10.39 1.57
N THR A 112 4.19 -11.43 1.36
CA THR A 112 2.96 -11.39 0.59
C THR A 112 1.93 -12.36 1.17
N ASN A 113 0.67 -12.07 1.03
CA ASN A 113 -0.42 -12.98 1.41
C ASN A 113 -1.65 -12.79 0.54
N ALA A 114 -2.44 -13.85 0.42
CA ALA A 114 -3.77 -13.76 -0.14
C ALA A 114 -4.71 -13.09 0.86
N GLU A 115 -5.54 -12.19 0.35
CA GLU A 115 -6.46 -11.38 1.15
C GLU A 115 -7.89 -11.94 1.16
N VAL A 116 -8.84 -11.18 1.72
CA VAL A 116 -10.18 -11.65 2.10
C VAL A 116 -11.04 -12.02 0.90
N ALA A 117 -10.84 -11.39 -0.26
CA ALA A 117 -11.60 -11.68 -1.46
C ALA A 117 -10.80 -12.55 -2.46
N ALA A 118 -11.50 -13.24 -3.34
CA ALA A 118 -10.87 -13.93 -4.45
C ALA A 118 -10.09 -12.93 -5.33
N GLY A 119 -8.86 -13.28 -5.69
CA GLY A 119 -7.99 -12.41 -6.50
C GLY A 119 -7.46 -11.18 -5.77
N GLN A 120 -7.73 -11.06 -4.47
CA GLN A 120 -7.16 -10.01 -3.63
C GLN A 120 -5.87 -10.51 -2.97
N TRP A 121 -4.84 -9.68 -3.03
CA TRP A 121 -3.52 -9.95 -2.49
C TRP A 121 -2.98 -8.74 -1.73
N GLU A 122 -1.99 -8.99 -0.91
CA GLU A 122 -1.22 -7.96 -0.21
C GLU A 122 0.27 -8.21 -0.39
N PHE A 123 1.05 -7.15 -0.52
CA PHE A 123 2.49 -7.21 -0.34
C PHE A 123 2.95 -6.20 0.70
N GLN A 124 4.01 -6.52 1.43
CA GLN A 124 4.57 -5.67 2.45
C GLN A 124 5.98 -5.23 2.05
N ILE A 125 6.24 -3.93 2.20
CA ILE A 125 7.59 -3.37 2.06
C ILE A 125 8.01 -2.67 3.35
N PHE A 126 9.31 -2.56 3.54
CA PHE A 126 9.92 -1.88 4.67
C PHE A 126 11.06 -0.99 4.19
N ALA A 127 11.17 0.22 4.73
CA ALA A 127 12.32 1.08 4.51
C ALA A 127 12.63 1.93 5.74
N LYS A 128 13.90 2.36 5.84
CA LYS A 128 14.34 3.39 6.77
C LYS A 128 14.29 4.72 6.05
N GLY A 129 13.65 5.70 6.67
CA GLY A 129 13.41 7.01 6.09
C GLY A 129 12.14 7.06 5.24
N ALA A 130 11.48 8.20 5.25
CA ALA A 130 10.19 8.41 4.59
C ALA A 130 10.33 8.47 3.05
N ALA A 131 11.37 9.12 2.54
CA ALA A 131 11.59 9.24 1.10
C ALA A 131 11.82 7.88 0.45
N LYS A 132 12.68 7.05 1.05
CA LYS A 132 12.94 5.70 0.54
C LYS A 132 11.71 4.82 0.58
N ALA A 133 10.93 4.87 1.68
CA ALA A 133 9.69 4.10 1.81
C ALA A 133 8.68 4.49 0.72
N GLY A 134 8.51 5.78 0.48
CA GLY A 134 7.65 6.31 -0.58
C GLY A 134 8.13 5.92 -1.99
N ASP A 135 9.44 6.00 -2.25
CA ASP A 135 10.01 5.60 -3.54
C ASP A 135 9.80 4.10 -3.80
N GLU A 136 10.10 3.24 -2.82
CA GLU A 136 10.01 1.78 -2.96
C GLU A 136 8.58 1.28 -3.16
N ILE A 137 7.57 1.85 -2.47
CA ILE A 137 6.18 1.45 -2.69
C ILE A 137 5.72 1.78 -4.12
N TRP A 138 6.14 2.92 -4.67
CA TRP A 138 5.80 3.30 -6.03
C TRP A 138 6.49 2.44 -7.08
N VAL A 139 7.75 2.07 -6.88
CA VAL A 139 8.47 1.16 -7.77
C VAL A 139 7.87 -0.24 -7.72
N ALA A 140 7.52 -0.74 -6.51
CA ALA A 140 6.85 -2.02 -6.36
C ALA A 140 5.49 -2.05 -7.08
N ARG A 141 4.67 -0.97 -6.95
CA ARG A 141 3.42 -0.83 -7.70
C ARG A 141 3.65 -0.83 -9.21
N TYR A 142 4.65 -0.11 -9.69
CA TYR A 142 4.99 -0.09 -11.12
C TYR A 142 5.31 -1.48 -11.67
N PHE A 143 6.13 -2.26 -10.95
CA PHE A 143 6.44 -3.62 -11.36
C PHE A 143 5.19 -4.52 -11.36
N LEU A 144 4.32 -4.36 -10.38
CA LEU A 144 3.07 -5.12 -10.29
C LEU A 144 2.13 -4.81 -11.46
N GLU A 145 1.94 -3.54 -11.78
CA GLU A 145 1.14 -3.10 -12.95
C GLU A 145 1.70 -3.66 -14.25
N ARG A 146 3.01 -3.52 -14.47
CA ARG A 146 3.67 -4.04 -15.68
C ARG A 146 3.58 -5.55 -15.79
N LEU A 147 3.67 -6.25 -14.66
CA LEU A 147 3.53 -7.70 -14.64
C LEU A 147 2.09 -8.13 -14.94
N ALA A 148 1.10 -7.47 -14.35
CA ALA A 148 -0.31 -7.78 -14.59
C ALA A 148 -0.70 -7.68 -16.07
N GLU A 149 -0.13 -6.69 -16.79
CA GLU A 149 -0.31 -6.53 -18.25
C GLU A 149 0.10 -7.79 -19.04
N GLU A 150 1.14 -8.50 -18.62
CA GLU A 150 1.59 -9.75 -19.27
C GLU A 150 0.54 -10.86 -19.20
N TYR A 151 -0.32 -10.81 -18.18
CA TYR A 151 -1.41 -11.77 -17.95
C TYR A 151 -2.77 -11.29 -18.45
N GLY A 152 -2.82 -10.12 -19.08
CA GLY A 152 -4.08 -9.51 -19.52
C GLY A 152 -4.98 -9.04 -18.39
N LEU A 153 -4.39 -8.75 -17.24
CA LEU A 153 -5.09 -8.28 -16.04
C LEU A 153 -4.73 -6.82 -15.75
N ALA A 154 -5.57 -6.16 -14.96
CA ALA A 154 -5.29 -4.86 -14.36
C ALA A 154 -5.10 -5.00 -12.85
N ILE A 155 -4.47 -4.01 -12.24
CA ILE A 155 -4.39 -3.89 -10.79
C ILE A 155 -5.42 -2.86 -10.33
N GLU A 156 -6.23 -3.22 -9.34
CA GLU A 156 -7.23 -2.33 -8.77
C GLU A 156 -6.87 -2.02 -7.31
N TYR A 157 -6.66 -0.73 -7.04
CA TYR A 157 -6.33 -0.20 -5.71
C TYR A 157 -7.50 0.58 -5.08
N HIS A 158 -8.66 0.61 -5.72
CA HIS A 158 -9.80 1.34 -5.17
C HIS A 158 -10.14 0.82 -3.76
N PRO A 159 -10.39 1.70 -2.79
CA PRO A 159 -10.65 1.28 -1.41
C PRO A 159 -11.86 0.35 -1.25
N LYS A 160 -12.85 0.43 -2.15
CA LYS A 160 -14.04 -0.41 -2.14
C LYS A 160 -14.44 -0.79 -3.58
N PRO A 161 -13.65 -1.63 -4.28
CA PRO A 161 -13.85 -1.88 -5.71
C PRO A 161 -15.14 -2.66 -6.02
N LEU A 162 -15.65 -3.42 -5.06
CA LEU A 162 -16.90 -4.17 -5.17
C LEU A 162 -18.13 -3.39 -4.68
N GLY A 163 -17.96 -2.07 -4.45
CA GLY A 163 -19.04 -1.18 -4.04
C GLY A 163 -19.56 -1.47 -2.62
N ALA A 164 -20.78 -1.06 -2.33
CA ALA A 164 -21.44 -1.23 -1.04
C ALA A 164 -21.93 -2.68 -0.86
N THR A 165 -21.01 -3.62 -0.81
CA THR A 165 -21.26 -5.04 -0.57
C THR A 165 -20.63 -5.46 0.76
N ASP A 166 -20.88 -6.70 1.17
CA ASP A 166 -20.29 -7.29 2.38
C ASP A 166 -18.82 -7.75 2.20
N TRP A 167 -18.21 -7.47 1.05
CA TRP A 167 -16.80 -7.72 0.82
C TRP A 167 -15.94 -6.62 1.43
N ASN A 168 -14.79 -7.01 1.99
CA ASN A 168 -13.78 -6.05 2.44
C ASN A 168 -13.31 -5.17 1.27
N GLY A 169 -12.81 -4.01 1.61
CA GLY A 169 -12.13 -3.15 0.65
C GLY A 169 -10.64 -3.47 0.55
N SER A 170 -9.94 -2.63 -0.18
CA SER A 170 -8.50 -2.62 -0.32
C SER A 170 -7.91 -1.42 0.39
N GLY A 171 -6.84 -1.60 1.13
CA GLY A 171 -6.18 -0.53 1.87
C GLY A 171 -4.68 -0.57 1.73
N MET A 172 -4.02 0.42 2.33
CA MET A 172 -2.60 0.39 2.58
C MET A 172 -2.37 0.79 4.04
N HIS A 173 -2.09 -0.18 4.90
CA HIS A 173 -1.69 0.14 6.26
C HIS A 173 -0.27 0.74 6.24
N ALA A 174 -0.08 1.83 6.98
CA ALA A 174 1.21 2.46 7.15
C ALA A 174 1.70 2.23 8.58
N ASN A 175 2.76 1.45 8.71
CA ASN A 175 3.41 1.16 9.98
C ASN A 175 4.60 2.10 10.17
N PHE A 176 4.86 2.52 11.39
CA PHE A 176 6.03 3.32 11.69
C PHE A 176 6.60 3.00 13.07
N SER A 177 7.88 3.22 13.22
CA SER A 177 8.56 3.18 14.51
C SER A 177 9.83 4.03 14.51
N ASN A 178 10.27 4.43 15.67
CA ASN A 178 11.59 5.00 15.91
C ASN A 178 12.31 4.22 17.01
N THR A 179 13.57 4.57 17.32
CA THR A 179 14.36 3.88 18.33
C THR A 179 13.66 3.86 19.69
N THR A 180 13.02 4.93 20.11
CA THR A 180 12.28 4.97 21.37
C THR A 180 11.15 3.93 21.40
N LEU A 181 10.35 3.85 20.34
CA LEU A 181 9.27 2.86 20.23
C LEU A 181 9.82 1.42 20.22
N ARG A 182 10.93 1.19 19.53
CA ARG A 182 11.51 -0.16 19.40
C ARG A 182 12.22 -0.66 20.66
N THR A 183 12.79 0.24 21.47
CA THR A 183 13.69 -0.13 22.58
C THR A 183 13.16 0.19 23.97
N CYS A 184 12.39 1.25 24.12
CA CYS A 184 11.89 1.77 25.38
C CYS A 184 10.37 1.88 25.40
N GLY A 185 9.66 1.26 24.45
CA GLY A 185 8.22 1.35 24.33
C GLY A 185 7.49 0.88 25.59
N SER A 186 6.84 1.80 26.26
CA SER A 186 5.88 1.51 27.33
C SER A 186 4.47 1.79 26.84
N LYS A 187 3.48 1.29 27.56
CA LYS A 187 2.09 1.58 27.23
C LYS A 187 1.84 3.10 27.16
N GLU A 188 2.38 3.84 28.10
CA GLU A 188 2.26 5.30 28.17
C GLU A 188 2.90 6.00 26.95
N THR A 189 4.03 5.47 26.47
CA THR A 189 4.71 6.00 25.26
C THR A 189 3.84 5.79 24.02
N TYR A 190 3.27 4.60 23.85
CA TYR A 190 2.40 4.29 22.71
C TYR A 190 1.11 5.11 22.75
N GLU A 191 0.47 5.21 23.93
CA GLU A 191 -0.74 6.01 24.12
C GLU A 191 -0.49 7.50 23.84
N ALA A 192 0.65 8.04 24.28
CA ALA A 192 1.02 9.43 24.00
C ALA A 192 1.17 9.73 22.51
N ILE A 193 1.76 8.80 21.75
CA ILE A 193 1.87 8.93 20.30
C ILE A 193 0.50 8.85 19.63
N CYS A 194 -0.32 7.87 19.99
CA CYS A 194 -1.67 7.74 19.47
C CYS A 194 -2.51 8.99 19.74
N GLU A 195 -2.43 9.55 20.96
CA GLU A 195 -3.15 10.78 21.29
C GLU A 195 -2.64 12.01 20.51
N ALA A 196 -1.36 12.02 20.09
CA ALA A 196 -0.82 13.08 19.24
C ALA A 196 -1.44 13.08 17.83
N PHE A 197 -1.92 11.95 17.33
CA PHE A 197 -2.65 11.88 16.06
C PHE A 197 -4.07 12.45 16.14
N ARG A 198 -4.72 12.38 17.30
CA ARG A 198 -6.12 12.79 17.48
C ARG A 198 -6.44 14.19 16.92
N PRO A 199 -5.67 15.25 17.22
CA PRO A 199 -5.98 16.58 16.72
C PRO A 199 -5.73 16.76 15.22
N VAL A 200 -4.91 15.91 14.60
CA VAL A 200 -4.47 16.02 13.20
C VAL A 200 -5.03 14.92 12.29
N VAL A 201 -5.91 14.05 12.79
CA VAL A 201 -6.45 12.92 12.03
C VAL A 201 -7.12 13.34 10.72
N ASN A 202 -7.83 14.45 10.71
CA ASN A 202 -8.48 14.95 9.50
C ASN A 202 -7.48 15.44 8.44
N GLU A 203 -6.32 15.96 8.87
CA GLU A 203 -5.23 16.34 7.96
C GLU A 203 -4.61 15.08 7.32
N HIS A 204 -4.45 14.02 8.09
CA HIS A 204 -4.01 12.72 7.59
C HIS A 204 -5.01 12.11 6.60
N ILE A 205 -6.30 12.05 6.96
CA ILE A 205 -7.34 11.53 6.07
C ILE A 205 -7.38 12.28 4.73
N ALA A 206 -7.17 13.59 4.74
CA ALA A 206 -7.17 14.42 3.54
C ALA A 206 -6.08 14.04 2.52
N VAL A 207 -4.98 13.42 2.96
CA VAL A 207 -3.84 13.03 2.10
C VAL A 207 -3.75 11.51 1.85
N TYR A 208 -4.59 10.71 2.49
CA TYR A 208 -4.56 9.24 2.34
C TYR A 208 -5.16 8.73 1.02
N GLY A 209 -5.67 9.62 0.20
CA GLY A 209 -6.24 9.29 -1.10
C GLY A 209 -7.76 9.39 -1.17
N ALA A 210 -8.30 9.20 -2.37
CA ALA A 210 -9.71 9.34 -2.64
C ALA A 210 -10.52 8.12 -2.18
N TYR A 211 -11.82 8.32 -1.95
CA TYR A 211 -12.82 7.27 -1.69
C TYR A 211 -12.64 6.50 -0.38
N ASN A 212 -11.82 6.98 0.56
CA ASN A 212 -11.68 6.35 1.87
C ASN A 212 -12.97 6.37 2.70
N ASP A 213 -13.87 7.30 2.44
CA ASP A 213 -15.21 7.33 3.00
C ASP A 213 -16.06 6.10 2.66
N GLN A 214 -15.78 5.45 1.54
CA GLN A 214 -16.46 4.21 1.15
C GLN A 214 -15.96 2.98 1.90
N ARG A 215 -14.71 2.99 2.40
CA ARG A 215 -14.08 1.90 3.14
C ARG A 215 -14.15 2.10 4.66
N LEU A 216 -13.87 3.31 5.14
CA LEU A 216 -13.79 3.63 6.57
C LEU A 216 -15.19 3.88 7.13
N THR A 217 -15.96 2.81 7.31
CA THR A 217 -17.37 2.84 7.68
C THR A 217 -17.64 2.45 9.14
N GLY A 218 -16.65 1.91 9.82
CA GLY A 218 -16.80 1.27 11.14
C GLY A 218 -17.07 -0.23 11.05
N ASP A 219 -17.26 -0.76 9.83
CA ASP A 219 -17.43 -2.17 9.55
C ASP A 219 -16.17 -2.76 8.88
N HIS A 220 -16.12 -4.08 8.72
CA HIS A 220 -15.04 -4.78 7.99
C HIS A 220 -13.63 -4.42 8.48
N GLU A 221 -13.46 -4.41 9.81
CA GLU A 221 -12.17 -4.15 10.46
C GLU A 221 -11.60 -2.75 10.17
N THR A 222 -12.47 -1.75 10.00
CA THR A 222 -12.10 -0.35 9.86
C THR A 222 -12.76 0.51 10.93
N GLN A 223 -12.12 1.60 11.32
CA GLN A 223 -12.78 2.66 12.07
C GLN A 223 -13.60 3.54 11.12
N SER A 224 -14.67 4.13 11.65
CA SER A 224 -15.41 5.17 10.91
C SER A 224 -14.50 6.35 10.59
N ILE A 225 -14.62 6.89 9.38
CA ILE A 225 -13.81 8.05 8.91
C ILE A 225 -14.02 9.30 9.80
N THR A 226 -15.12 9.37 10.53
CA THR A 226 -15.47 10.49 11.43
C THR A 226 -15.02 10.27 12.86
N GLU A 227 -14.45 9.11 13.17
CA GLU A 227 -14.04 8.73 14.52
C GLU A 227 -12.55 8.39 14.57
N PHE A 228 -11.95 8.59 15.74
CA PHE A 228 -10.57 8.21 15.99
C PHE A 228 -10.48 7.34 17.24
N SER A 229 -9.87 6.18 17.09
CA SER A 229 -9.60 5.28 18.21
C SER A 229 -8.23 4.61 18.04
N TYR A 230 -7.72 4.07 19.12
CA TYR A 230 -6.53 3.21 19.10
C TYR A 230 -6.66 2.10 20.13
N GLY A 231 -5.98 0.98 19.88
CA GLY A 231 -6.00 -0.13 20.83
C GLY A 231 -5.03 -1.23 20.44
N VAL A 232 -4.47 -1.92 21.42
CA VAL A 232 -3.56 -3.05 21.21
C VAL A 232 -4.32 -4.19 20.54
N SER A 233 -3.88 -4.61 19.36
CA SER A 233 -4.52 -5.67 18.56
C SER A 233 -6.00 -5.41 18.23
N ASP A 234 -6.42 -4.16 18.22
CA ASP A 234 -7.77 -3.76 17.87
C ASP A 234 -7.86 -3.45 16.37
N ARG A 235 -8.30 -4.42 15.57
CA ARG A 235 -8.39 -4.31 14.12
C ARG A 235 -9.41 -3.27 13.64
N GLY A 236 -10.36 -2.90 14.47
CA GLY A 236 -11.34 -1.84 14.18
C GLY A 236 -10.87 -0.44 14.55
N ALA A 237 -9.68 -0.27 15.10
CA ALA A 237 -9.16 1.02 15.49
C ALA A 237 -8.43 1.74 14.34
N SER A 238 -8.31 3.07 14.46
CA SER A 238 -7.53 3.90 13.52
C SER A 238 -6.03 3.62 13.63
N ILE A 239 -5.54 3.34 14.84
CA ILE A 239 -4.16 2.94 15.13
C ILE A 239 -4.19 1.68 16.00
N ARG A 240 -3.39 0.68 15.64
CA ARG A 240 -3.31 -0.60 16.33
C ARG A 240 -1.87 -1.07 16.48
#